data_163777b71865bd912f99bdc7819ddeac
#
_entry.id   163777b71865bd912f99bdc7819ddeac
#
_cell.length_a   1.000
_cell.length_b   1.000
_cell.length_c   1.000
_cell.angle_alpha   90.00
_cell.angle_beta   90.00
_cell.angle_gamma   90.00
#
_symmetry.space_group_name_H-M   'P 1'
#
loop_
_entity.id
_entity.type
_entity.pdbx_description
1 polymer ?
#
loop_
_entity_poly.entity_id
_entity_poly.type
_entity_poly.pdbx_seq_one_letter_code
_entity_poly.pdbx_strand_id
1 'polypeptide(L)'
;MSFRPVFIAVVIGFALVIAAFLVNRQRPRVETAQPTAALVRASGKCAECHSQQQYSVVHEYELSLHARKGINCLDCHQPAQGQQRVEHKGFVIAPKLTAGNCRSCHEQIYQEFLRSRHAAPAWAAVYGQQSLTPEQVDFSERFQPGATKRPPHPFVALEGSSSAQSGCASCHSVGKPNDDGTIGTCTVCHTRHTSSVAIARLPTTCGQCHMGPDHSQLEIYDESRHGVMFTAERQLLNLDAPPKTLTTRDMFVPTCATCHMSGLNGQKVTHDPSERLSYYLADAITKARPDHERAQANMQQICGQCHSSSLVKRVYTDAAKVVETTNARVQAASDIVSKLRKDGVLTTPPFTQPIDFLYFDLWHYDGRTSKHGAFMGGADFVQWHGNYPILAKTVELQAQAAELRRRHGRP
;
A
#
# COMPACT_ATOMS: atom_id res chain seq x y z
N MET A 1 43.62 -24.72 -42.80
CA MET A 1 42.41 -24.69 -41.93
C MET A 1 41.24 -24.19 -42.78
N SER A 2 40.16 -24.98 -42.89
CA SER A 2 39.02 -24.61 -43.78
C SER A 2 38.16 -23.59 -43.06
N PHE A 3 37.97 -22.41 -43.66
CA PHE A 3 37.11 -21.30 -43.18
C PHE A 3 35.58 -21.61 -43.26
N ARG A 4 35.22 -22.75 -43.86
CA ARG A 4 33.82 -23.17 -44.05
C ARG A 4 32.97 -23.26 -42.78
N PRO A 5 33.45 -23.91 -41.69
CA PRO A 5 32.61 -24.02 -40.49
C PRO A 5 32.38 -22.71 -39.79
N VAL A 6 33.35 -21.80 -39.80
CA VAL A 6 33.19 -20.47 -39.20
C VAL A 6 32.19 -19.61 -40.01
N PHE A 7 32.26 -19.66 -41.34
CA PHE A 7 31.31 -18.97 -42.19
C PHE A 7 29.85 -19.46 -42.01
N ILE A 8 29.66 -20.78 -41.90
CA ILE A 8 28.33 -21.37 -41.67
C ILE A 8 27.82 -20.96 -40.30
N ALA A 9 28.63 -20.93 -39.25
CA ALA A 9 28.22 -20.50 -37.90
C ALA A 9 27.80 -19.03 -37.88
N VAL A 10 28.49 -18.14 -38.59
CA VAL A 10 28.16 -16.73 -38.71
C VAL A 10 26.84 -16.55 -39.46
N VAL A 11 26.60 -17.26 -40.54
CA VAL A 11 25.35 -17.17 -41.33
C VAL A 11 24.17 -17.67 -40.51
N ILE A 12 24.32 -18.77 -39.76
CA ILE A 12 23.29 -19.28 -38.86
C ILE A 12 23.02 -18.29 -37.73
N GLY A 13 24.04 -17.69 -37.12
CA GLY A 13 23.89 -16.66 -36.09
C GLY A 13 23.11 -15.46 -36.60
N PHE A 14 23.43 -14.98 -37.82
CA PHE A 14 22.71 -13.87 -38.41
C PHE A 14 21.25 -14.19 -38.75
N ALA A 15 21.00 -15.41 -39.26
CA ALA A 15 19.63 -15.88 -39.52
C ALA A 15 18.79 -15.99 -38.23
N LEU A 16 19.39 -16.45 -37.12
CA LEU A 16 18.73 -16.51 -35.83
C LEU A 16 18.39 -15.11 -35.25
N VAL A 17 19.32 -14.15 -35.43
CA VAL A 17 19.07 -12.74 -35.02
C VAL A 17 17.93 -12.12 -35.86
N ILE A 18 17.94 -12.36 -37.18
CA ILE A 18 16.86 -11.89 -38.05
C ILE A 18 15.52 -12.54 -37.69
N ALA A 19 15.51 -13.86 -37.45
CA ALA A 19 14.32 -14.58 -37.03
C ALA A 19 13.78 -14.06 -35.70
N ALA A 20 14.66 -13.85 -34.70
CA ALA A 20 14.29 -13.26 -33.41
C ALA A 20 13.72 -11.82 -33.57
N PHE A 21 14.34 -11.03 -34.44
CA PHE A 21 13.85 -9.67 -34.75
C PHE A 21 12.48 -9.69 -35.44
N LEU A 22 12.26 -10.61 -36.38
CA LEU A 22 10.95 -10.76 -37.07
C LEU A 22 9.87 -11.27 -36.11
N VAL A 23 10.20 -12.24 -35.26
CA VAL A 23 9.27 -12.74 -34.21
C VAL A 23 8.93 -11.63 -33.22
N ASN A 24 9.91 -10.80 -32.84
CA ASN A 24 9.65 -9.65 -31.96
C ASN A 24 8.83 -8.54 -32.63
N ARG A 25 8.94 -8.37 -33.96
CA ARG A 25 8.07 -7.48 -34.75
C ARG A 25 6.64 -8.00 -34.91
N GLN A 26 6.45 -9.32 -34.90
CA GLN A 26 5.14 -9.96 -35.00
C GLN A 26 4.44 -10.12 -33.63
N ARG A 27 5.14 -9.87 -32.54
CA ARG A 27 4.44 -9.76 -31.25
C ARG A 27 3.39 -8.67 -31.39
N PRO A 28 2.10 -8.95 -31.15
CA PRO A 28 1.10 -7.92 -31.15
C PRO A 28 1.57 -6.87 -30.15
N ARG A 29 2.02 -5.70 -30.66
CA ARG A 29 1.97 -4.53 -29.83
C ARG A 29 0.54 -4.47 -29.38
N VAL A 30 0.32 -4.48 -28.07
CA VAL A 30 -0.94 -4.00 -27.52
C VAL A 30 -1.01 -2.57 -28.05
N GLU A 31 -1.67 -2.41 -29.18
CA GLU A 31 -2.13 -1.09 -29.60
C GLU A 31 -3.05 -0.67 -28.49
N THR A 32 -2.54 0.17 -27.60
CA THR A 32 -3.41 1.03 -26.80
C THR A 32 -4.22 1.76 -27.86
N ALA A 33 -5.47 1.30 -28.04
CA ALA A 33 -6.35 1.82 -29.06
C ALA A 33 -6.34 3.34 -28.90
N GLN A 34 -5.75 4.04 -29.86
CA GLN A 34 -5.72 5.49 -29.84
C GLN A 34 -7.17 5.97 -29.77
N PRO A 35 -7.52 6.85 -28.85
CA PRO A 35 -8.90 7.32 -28.72
C PRO A 35 -9.31 7.94 -30.06
N THR A 36 -10.47 7.55 -30.53
CA THR A 36 -10.99 8.08 -31.79
C THR A 36 -11.40 9.54 -31.59
N ALA A 37 -11.28 10.35 -32.63
CA ALA A 37 -11.77 11.74 -32.61
C ALA A 37 -13.27 11.85 -32.22
N ALA A 38 -14.03 10.77 -32.35
CA ALA A 38 -15.41 10.66 -31.87
C ALA A 38 -15.50 10.59 -30.34
N LEU A 39 -14.55 9.91 -29.68
CA LEU A 39 -14.51 9.81 -28.21
C LEU A 39 -14.13 11.16 -27.59
N VAL A 40 -13.19 11.88 -28.20
CA VAL A 40 -12.80 13.24 -27.77
C VAL A 40 -14.00 14.19 -27.89
N ARG A 41 -14.75 14.10 -29.00
CA ARG A 41 -15.96 14.92 -29.19
C ARG A 41 -17.08 14.58 -28.22
N ALA A 42 -17.21 13.32 -27.80
CA ALA A 42 -18.17 12.91 -26.77
C ALA A 42 -17.87 13.51 -25.38
N SER A 43 -16.61 13.87 -25.11
CA SER A 43 -16.19 14.53 -23.87
C SER A 43 -16.57 16.02 -23.81
N GLY A 44 -17.12 16.59 -24.89
CA GLY A 44 -17.72 17.92 -24.96
C GLY A 44 -16.73 19.08 -24.86
N LYS A 45 -17.28 20.25 -24.56
CA LYS A 45 -16.54 21.53 -24.50
C LYS A 45 -15.35 21.51 -23.52
N CYS A 46 -15.38 20.68 -22.51
CA CYS A 46 -14.25 20.54 -21.57
C CYS A 46 -13.01 20.06 -22.27
N ALA A 47 -13.09 18.93 -22.98
CA ALA A 47 -11.98 18.35 -23.69
C ALA A 47 -11.48 19.24 -24.84
N GLU A 48 -12.37 19.99 -25.52
CA GLU A 48 -12.01 20.92 -26.57
C GLU A 48 -11.02 21.99 -26.07
N CYS A 49 -11.29 22.59 -24.91
CA CYS A 49 -10.42 23.59 -24.30
C CYS A 49 -9.20 22.95 -23.63
N HIS A 50 -9.41 21.90 -22.80
CA HIS A 50 -8.34 21.30 -22.02
C HIS A 50 -7.31 20.54 -22.87
N SER A 51 -7.68 20.06 -24.07
CA SER A 51 -6.70 19.49 -25.00
C SER A 51 -5.65 20.50 -25.49
N GLN A 52 -5.98 21.80 -25.45
CA GLN A 52 -5.06 22.87 -25.78
C GLN A 52 -4.29 23.41 -24.58
N GLN A 53 -4.95 23.47 -23.42
CA GLN A 53 -4.39 24.05 -22.20
C GLN A 53 -3.66 23.05 -21.30
N GLN A 54 -4.16 21.81 -21.24
CA GLN A 54 -3.70 20.74 -20.34
C GLN A 54 -3.83 19.39 -21.05
N TYR A 55 -3.14 19.24 -22.16
CA TYR A 55 -3.23 18.06 -23.04
C TYR A 55 -3.16 16.73 -22.30
N SER A 56 -2.25 16.60 -21.30
CA SER A 56 -2.06 15.37 -20.54
C SER A 56 -3.34 14.92 -19.82
N VAL A 57 -4.13 15.85 -19.28
CA VAL A 57 -5.40 15.54 -18.59
C VAL A 57 -6.40 14.86 -19.53
N VAL A 58 -6.54 15.39 -20.75
CA VAL A 58 -7.44 14.85 -21.78
C VAL A 58 -6.90 13.52 -22.31
N HIS A 59 -5.60 13.44 -22.58
CA HIS A 59 -4.97 12.23 -23.07
C HIS A 59 -5.08 11.07 -22.06
N GLU A 60 -4.82 11.31 -20.78
CA GLU A 60 -4.99 10.30 -19.73
C GLU A 60 -6.44 9.85 -19.61
N TYR A 61 -7.40 10.78 -19.64
CA TYR A 61 -8.82 10.45 -19.62
C TYR A 61 -9.20 9.55 -20.82
N GLU A 62 -8.76 9.88 -22.03
CA GLU A 62 -9.03 9.12 -23.25
C GLU A 62 -8.55 7.67 -23.18
N LEU A 63 -7.46 7.40 -22.44
CA LEU A 63 -6.95 6.06 -22.18
C LEU A 63 -7.80 5.29 -21.16
N SER A 64 -8.66 5.98 -20.41
CA SER A 64 -9.44 5.39 -19.33
C SER A 64 -10.58 4.47 -19.80
N LEU A 65 -10.96 3.52 -18.95
CA LEU A 65 -12.17 2.74 -19.17
C LEU A 65 -13.44 3.63 -19.06
N HIS A 66 -13.41 4.68 -18.24
CA HIS A 66 -14.51 5.63 -18.11
C HIS A 66 -14.83 6.31 -19.46
N ALA A 67 -13.82 6.83 -20.15
CA ALA A 67 -14.01 7.41 -21.47
C ALA A 67 -14.62 6.41 -22.48
N ARG A 68 -14.11 5.17 -22.48
CA ARG A 68 -14.64 4.09 -23.34
C ARG A 68 -16.09 3.71 -23.02
N LYS A 69 -16.56 3.99 -21.81
CA LYS A 69 -17.94 3.75 -21.35
C LYS A 69 -18.83 4.99 -21.45
N GLY A 70 -18.32 6.10 -22.01
CA GLY A 70 -19.07 7.33 -22.21
C GLY A 70 -19.24 8.19 -20.94
N ILE A 71 -18.51 7.90 -19.87
CA ILE A 71 -18.49 8.75 -18.67
C ILE A 71 -17.64 9.97 -18.99
N ASN A 72 -18.24 11.16 -18.94
CA ASN A 72 -17.58 12.40 -19.33
C ASN A 72 -16.95 13.14 -18.14
N CYS A 73 -16.27 14.25 -18.45
CA CYS A 73 -15.57 15.05 -17.43
C CYS A 73 -16.52 15.54 -16.32
N LEU A 74 -17.73 16.00 -16.68
CA LEU A 74 -18.68 16.55 -15.74
C LEU A 74 -19.32 15.47 -14.85
N ASP A 75 -19.43 14.22 -15.31
CA ASP A 75 -19.94 13.12 -14.48
C ASP A 75 -19.08 12.93 -13.22
N CYS A 76 -17.77 13.18 -13.32
CA CYS A 76 -16.85 13.17 -12.18
C CYS A 76 -16.76 14.53 -11.49
N HIS A 77 -16.73 15.63 -12.27
CA HIS A 77 -16.51 16.99 -11.76
C HIS A 77 -17.80 17.72 -11.33
N GLN A 78 -18.98 17.11 -11.46
CA GLN A 78 -20.19 17.66 -10.88
C GLN A 78 -20.07 17.68 -9.35
N PRO A 79 -20.31 18.84 -8.68
CA PRO A 79 -20.17 18.94 -7.23
C PRO A 79 -21.18 18.05 -6.50
N ALA A 80 -20.71 17.15 -5.64
CA ALA A 80 -21.56 16.46 -4.70
C ALA A 80 -22.08 17.41 -3.60
N GLN A 81 -23.09 16.97 -2.86
CA GLN A 81 -23.62 17.73 -1.73
C GLN A 81 -22.50 17.99 -0.70
N GLY A 82 -22.35 19.24 -0.26
CA GLY A 82 -21.32 19.63 0.71
C GLY A 82 -19.96 19.98 0.11
N GLN A 83 -19.75 19.75 -1.18
CA GLN A 83 -18.50 20.14 -1.84
C GLN A 83 -18.44 21.60 -2.23
N GLN A 84 -17.22 22.14 -2.31
CA GLN A 84 -16.96 23.44 -2.90
C GLN A 84 -17.43 23.46 -4.36
N ARG A 85 -18.07 24.56 -4.74
CA ARG A 85 -18.62 24.80 -6.08
C ARG A 85 -17.93 25.99 -6.69
N VAL A 86 -17.46 25.84 -7.93
CA VAL A 86 -16.79 26.90 -8.67
C VAL A 86 -17.45 27.04 -10.04
N GLU A 87 -17.78 28.27 -10.40
CA GLU A 87 -18.19 28.59 -11.76
C GLU A 87 -16.97 28.55 -12.70
N HIS A 88 -17.05 27.75 -13.76
CA HIS A 88 -15.99 27.58 -14.73
C HIS A 88 -16.54 27.52 -16.15
N LYS A 89 -16.41 28.62 -16.89
CA LYS A 89 -16.81 28.71 -18.31
C LYS A 89 -18.24 28.27 -18.62
N GLY A 90 -19.19 28.65 -17.75
CA GLY A 90 -20.61 28.33 -17.86
C GLY A 90 -21.01 26.98 -17.22
N PHE A 91 -20.10 26.34 -16.50
CA PHE A 91 -20.35 25.10 -15.76
C PHE A 91 -20.03 25.29 -14.29
N VAL A 92 -20.82 24.66 -13.43
CA VAL A 92 -20.51 24.57 -11.99
C VAL A 92 -19.78 23.27 -11.74
N ILE A 93 -18.55 23.35 -11.26
CA ILE A 93 -17.69 22.18 -11.04
C ILE A 93 -17.17 22.08 -9.60
N ALA A 94 -16.83 20.87 -9.18
CA ALA A 94 -16.01 20.62 -8.01
C ALA A 94 -14.53 20.79 -8.39
N PRO A 95 -13.80 21.77 -7.83
CA PRO A 95 -12.39 21.98 -8.14
C PRO A 95 -11.51 20.85 -7.59
N LYS A 96 -12.01 20.15 -6.57
CA LYS A 96 -11.34 19.02 -5.93
C LYS A 96 -12.31 17.86 -5.78
N LEU A 97 -11.97 16.71 -6.35
CA LEU A 97 -12.76 15.49 -6.19
C LEU A 97 -12.46 14.83 -4.84
N THR A 98 -13.51 14.26 -4.28
CA THR A 98 -13.48 13.45 -3.05
C THR A 98 -13.97 12.03 -3.36
N ALA A 99 -13.99 11.16 -2.37
CA ALA A 99 -14.67 9.88 -2.51
C ALA A 99 -16.16 10.02 -2.83
N GLY A 100 -16.78 11.15 -2.49
CA GLY A 100 -18.19 11.46 -2.80
C GLY A 100 -18.53 11.42 -4.28
N ASN A 101 -17.61 11.89 -5.14
CA ASN A 101 -17.82 11.86 -6.60
C ASN A 101 -17.77 10.42 -7.15
N CYS A 102 -16.90 9.59 -6.61
CA CYS A 102 -16.76 8.19 -7.05
C CYS A 102 -17.90 7.30 -6.54
N ARG A 103 -18.32 7.50 -5.27
CA ARG A 103 -19.33 6.66 -4.62
C ARG A 103 -20.70 6.75 -5.29
N SER A 104 -21.01 7.84 -5.99
CA SER A 104 -22.27 7.98 -6.73
C SER A 104 -22.56 6.84 -7.70
N CYS A 105 -21.48 6.23 -8.25
CA CYS A 105 -21.56 5.07 -9.12
C CYS A 105 -20.93 3.81 -8.48
N HIS A 106 -19.99 3.98 -7.55
CA HIS A 106 -19.20 2.92 -6.93
C HIS A 106 -19.49 2.75 -5.42
N GLU A 107 -20.77 2.84 -5.01
CA GLU A 107 -21.17 2.83 -3.60
C GLU A 107 -20.69 1.57 -2.87
N GLN A 108 -20.85 0.37 -3.46
CA GLN A 108 -20.41 -0.88 -2.82
C GLN A 108 -18.90 -0.87 -2.54
N ILE A 109 -18.11 -0.38 -3.50
CA ILE A 109 -16.64 -0.28 -3.38
C ILE A 109 -16.28 0.73 -2.27
N TYR A 110 -17.00 1.86 -2.21
CA TYR A 110 -16.80 2.84 -1.16
C TYR A 110 -17.10 2.26 0.23
N GLN A 111 -18.19 1.47 0.37
CA GLN A 111 -18.52 0.79 1.64
C GLN A 111 -17.45 -0.25 2.04
N GLU A 112 -16.83 -0.94 1.09
CA GLU A 112 -15.70 -1.84 1.37
C GLU A 112 -14.46 -1.04 1.83
N PHE A 113 -14.14 0.06 1.16
CA PHE A 113 -13.05 0.96 1.56
C PHE A 113 -13.24 1.49 2.98
N LEU A 114 -14.46 1.90 3.35
CA LEU A 114 -14.74 2.42 4.69
C LEU A 114 -14.48 1.41 5.81
N ARG A 115 -14.56 0.11 5.54
CA ARG A 115 -14.21 -0.95 6.50
C ARG A 115 -12.70 -1.14 6.66
N SER A 116 -11.91 -0.66 5.70
CA SER A 116 -10.47 -0.84 5.69
C SER A 116 -9.74 0.09 6.66
N ARG A 117 -8.51 -0.29 7.04
CA ARG A 117 -7.63 0.60 7.79
C ARG A 117 -7.14 1.80 6.95
N HIS A 118 -7.31 1.79 5.65
CA HIS A 118 -7.03 2.93 4.78
C HIS A 118 -8.05 4.06 4.91
N ALA A 119 -9.22 3.81 5.49
CA ALA A 119 -10.21 4.86 5.76
C ALA A 119 -9.80 5.74 6.96
N ALA A 120 -10.71 6.05 7.87
CA ALA A 120 -10.43 6.90 9.03
C ALA A 120 -9.21 6.46 9.88
N PRO A 121 -8.95 5.15 10.09
CA PRO A 121 -7.78 4.71 10.88
C PRO A 121 -6.44 5.19 10.35
N ALA A 122 -6.24 5.26 9.04
CA ALA A 122 -4.98 5.74 8.46
C ALA A 122 -4.71 7.21 8.81
N TRP A 123 -5.74 8.04 8.73
CA TRP A 123 -5.66 9.46 9.09
C TRP A 123 -5.46 9.65 10.59
N ALA A 124 -6.28 8.98 11.40
CA ALA A 124 -6.20 9.07 12.85
C ALA A 124 -4.87 8.54 13.43
N ALA A 125 -4.14 7.70 12.71
CA ALA A 125 -2.83 7.23 13.13
C ALA A 125 -1.83 8.38 13.34
N VAL A 126 -1.97 9.47 12.59
CA VAL A 126 -1.11 10.66 12.69
C VAL A 126 -1.82 11.79 13.43
N TYR A 127 -3.03 12.13 13.02
CA TYR A 127 -3.72 13.35 13.47
C TYR A 127 -4.66 13.13 14.66
N GLY A 128 -4.83 11.87 15.08
CA GLY A 128 -5.66 11.54 16.23
C GLY A 128 -7.16 11.59 15.99
N GLN A 129 -7.93 11.21 17.00
CA GLN A 129 -9.39 11.15 16.96
C GLN A 129 -10.05 12.51 16.72
N GLN A 130 -9.50 13.59 17.29
CA GLN A 130 -10.06 14.94 17.19
C GLN A 130 -10.09 15.48 15.75
N SER A 131 -9.43 14.86 14.81
CA SER A 131 -9.47 15.21 13.39
C SER A 131 -10.63 14.56 12.63
N LEU A 132 -11.47 13.79 13.31
CA LEU A 132 -12.62 13.06 12.77
C LEU A 132 -13.92 13.56 13.40
N THR A 133 -15.04 13.48 12.67
CA THR A 133 -16.36 13.71 13.27
C THR A 133 -16.76 12.52 14.16
N PRO A 134 -17.71 12.70 15.11
CA PRO A 134 -18.23 11.60 15.93
C PRO A 134 -18.76 10.44 15.08
N GLU A 135 -19.47 10.71 14.00
CA GLU A 135 -20.01 9.70 13.09
C GLU A 135 -18.91 8.91 12.39
N GLN A 136 -17.81 9.57 12.02
CA GLN A 136 -16.65 8.93 11.40
C GLN A 136 -15.93 8.03 12.39
N VAL A 137 -15.82 8.45 13.65
CA VAL A 137 -15.28 7.63 14.74
C VAL A 137 -16.17 6.41 14.97
N ASP A 138 -17.48 6.60 15.16
CA ASP A 138 -18.42 5.50 15.41
C ASP A 138 -18.45 4.49 14.27
N PHE A 139 -18.41 4.96 13.04
CA PHE A 139 -18.35 4.08 11.87
C PHE A 139 -17.08 3.22 11.89
N SER A 140 -15.92 3.83 12.11
CA SER A 140 -14.63 3.12 12.14
C SER A 140 -14.55 2.11 13.30
N GLU A 141 -15.05 2.51 14.48
CA GLU A 141 -15.02 1.68 15.68
C GLU A 141 -15.88 0.41 15.58
N ARG A 142 -16.92 0.39 14.73
CA ARG A 142 -17.72 -0.83 14.48
C ARG A 142 -16.90 -1.96 13.83
N PHE A 143 -15.92 -1.60 13.03
CA PHE A 143 -15.11 -2.58 12.30
C PHE A 143 -13.75 -2.82 12.93
N GLN A 144 -13.23 -1.82 13.65
CA GLN A 144 -11.89 -1.86 14.22
C GLN A 144 -11.85 -1.10 15.56
N PRO A 145 -12.30 -1.73 16.66
CA PRO A 145 -12.35 -1.10 17.97
C PRO A 145 -11.00 -0.52 18.40
N GLY A 146 -10.98 0.72 18.85
CA GLY A 146 -9.78 1.44 19.27
C GLY A 146 -8.91 2.00 18.14
N ALA A 147 -9.22 1.73 16.88
CA ALA A 147 -8.37 2.12 15.76
C ALA A 147 -8.24 3.64 15.58
N THR A 148 -9.30 4.39 15.90
CA THR A 148 -9.31 5.86 15.80
C THR A 148 -9.19 6.57 17.14
N LYS A 149 -9.38 5.88 18.25
CA LYS A 149 -9.37 6.44 19.62
C LYS A 149 -7.94 6.65 20.13
N ARG A 150 -7.24 7.60 19.54
CA ARG A 150 -5.87 7.95 19.90
C ARG A 150 -5.60 9.45 19.82
N PRO A 151 -4.61 9.97 20.59
CA PRO A 151 -4.13 11.34 20.39
C PRO A 151 -3.34 11.45 19.07
N PRO A 152 -3.02 12.68 18.63
CA PRO A 152 -2.06 12.88 17.55
C PRO A 152 -0.72 12.22 17.86
N HIS A 153 -0.05 11.75 16.82
CA HIS A 153 1.31 11.21 16.99
C HIS A 153 2.24 12.32 17.50
N PRO A 154 3.11 12.05 18.48
CA PRO A 154 4.02 13.06 19.06
C PRO A 154 4.87 13.80 18.01
N PHE A 155 5.25 13.16 16.94
CA PHE A 155 6.05 13.76 15.86
C PHE A 155 5.36 14.94 15.19
N VAL A 156 4.03 14.98 15.15
CA VAL A 156 3.29 16.14 14.60
C VAL A 156 3.64 17.43 15.34
N ALA A 157 3.79 17.33 16.66
CA ALA A 157 4.21 18.47 17.49
C ALA A 157 5.72 18.71 17.47
N LEU A 158 6.54 17.65 17.45
CA LEU A 158 7.99 17.73 17.52
C LEU A 158 8.62 18.22 16.20
N GLU A 159 8.12 17.76 15.06
CA GLU A 159 8.63 18.12 13.74
C GLU A 159 7.97 19.37 13.16
N GLY A 160 6.81 19.76 13.70
CA GLY A 160 6.00 20.87 13.23
C GLY A 160 5.01 20.50 12.15
N SER A 161 3.96 21.33 12.03
CA SER A 161 2.80 21.07 11.16
C SER A 161 3.16 20.97 9.68
N SER A 162 4.13 21.75 9.20
CA SER A 162 4.55 21.72 7.79
C SER A 162 5.23 20.41 7.43
N SER A 163 6.10 19.87 8.29
CA SER A 163 6.73 18.57 8.10
C SER A 163 5.70 17.45 8.16
N ALA A 164 4.78 17.50 9.12
CA ALA A 164 3.70 16.52 9.23
C ALA A 164 2.79 16.54 7.98
N GLN A 165 2.46 17.72 7.44
CA GLN A 165 1.62 17.85 6.26
C GLN A 165 2.33 17.36 4.99
N SER A 166 3.59 17.68 4.79
CA SER A 166 4.35 17.28 3.58
C SER A 166 4.87 15.85 3.65
N GLY A 167 5.17 15.35 4.84
CA GLY A 167 5.65 13.99 5.10
C GLY A 167 4.52 13.03 5.46
N CYS A 168 4.06 13.05 6.71
CA CYS A 168 3.09 12.06 7.23
C CYS A 168 1.78 12.05 6.43
N ALA A 169 1.23 13.22 6.08
CA ALA A 169 -0.01 13.33 5.34
C ALA A 169 0.09 12.82 3.91
N SER A 170 1.27 12.76 3.31
CA SER A 170 1.45 12.19 1.96
C SER A 170 0.98 10.74 1.89
N CYS A 171 1.24 9.95 2.93
CA CYS A 171 0.83 8.56 3.02
C CYS A 171 -0.51 8.39 3.77
N HIS A 172 -0.71 9.13 4.87
CA HIS A 172 -1.86 8.94 5.74
C HIS A 172 -3.13 9.65 5.27
N SER A 173 -3.07 10.56 4.29
CA SER A 173 -4.24 11.27 3.74
C SER A 173 -5.21 10.39 2.95
N VAL A 174 -4.87 9.14 2.66
CA VAL A 174 -5.79 8.19 2.00
C VAL A 174 -7.13 8.09 2.73
N GLY A 175 -7.11 8.20 4.06
CA GLY A 175 -8.30 8.17 4.94
C GLY A 175 -8.74 9.54 5.45
N LYS A 176 -8.26 10.64 4.85
CA LYS A 176 -8.60 12.01 5.31
C LYS A 176 -10.09 12.28 5.20
N PRO A 177 -10.72 12.91 6.23
CA PRO A 177 -12.07 13.44 6.13
C PRO A 177 -12.18 14.50 5.04
N ASN A 178 -13.30 14.53 4.34
CA ASN A 178 -13.62 15.53 3.32
C ASN A 178 -14.76 16.44 3.80
N ASP A 179 -14.83 17.65 3.24
CA ASP A 179 -15.84 18.67 3.61
C ASP A 179 -17.27 18.22 3.29
N ASP A 180 -17.45 17.28 2.35
CA ASP A 180 -18.74 16.67 2.00
C ASP A 180 -19.14 15.50 2.93
N GLY A 181 -18.46 15.32 4.04
CA GLY A 181 -18.71 14.25 5.02
C GLY A 181 -18.19 12.87 4.58
N THR A 182 -17.64 12.73 3.39
CA THR A 182 -17.01 11.47 2.97
C THR A 182 -15.60 11.32 3.54
N ILE A 183 -15.07 10.11 3.49
CA ILE A 183 -13.71 9.78 3.94
C ILE A 183 -12.89 9.33 2.75
N GLY A 184 -11.68 9.88 2.65
CA GLY A 184 -10.64 9.39 1.76
C GLY A 184 -10.75 9.84 0.31
N THR A 185 -9.82 9.33 -0.49
CA THR A 185 -9.75 9.58 -1.92
C THR A 185 -9.36 8.31 -2.67
N CYS A 186 -10.10 8.02 -3.74
CA CYS A 186 -9.87 6.85 -4.59
C CYS A 186 -8.65 7.05 -5.52
N THR A 187 -8.31 8.32 -5.79
CA THR A 187 -7.28 8.69 -6.78
C THR A 187 -5.84 8.49 -6.30
N VAL A 188 -5.62 8.09 -5.07
CA VAL A 188 -4.30 7.66 -4.59
C VAL A 188 -3.88 6.34 -5.25
N CYS A 189 -4.83 5.41 -5.40
CA CYS A 189 -4.59 4.11 -6.03
C CYS A 189 -4.99 4.12 -7.51
N HIS A 190 -6.10 4.79 -7.85
CA HIS A 190 -6.60 4.95 -9.21
C HIS A 190 -6.22 6.33 -9.73
N THR A 191 -5.00 6.43 -10.28
CA THR A 191 -4.44 7.72 -10.72
C THR A 191 -5.37 8.49 -11.66
N ARG A 192 -5.47 9.79 -11.41
CA ARG A 192 -6.14 10.75 -12.31
C ARG A 192 -5.32 10.88 -13.61
N HIS A 193 -5.93 10.90 -14.78
CA HIS A 193 -7.33 10.75 -15.14
C HIS A 193 -7.60 9.40 -15.78
N THR A 194 -6.57 8.53 -15.84
CA THR A 194 -6.68 7.18 -16.39
C THR A 194 -7.60 6.28 -15.57
N SER A 195 -7.67 6.49 -14.26
CA SER A 195 -8.39 5.60 -13.31
C SER A 195 -8.12 4.12 -13.58
N SER A 196 -6.87 3.80 -13.90
CA SER A 196 -6.46 2.50 -14.44
C SER A 196 -6.42 1.43 -13.36
N VAL A 197 -6.99 0.26 -13.66
CA VAL A 197 -6.84 -0.96 -12.85
C VAL A 197 -5.42 -1.50 -12.96
N ALA A 198 -4.79 -1.41 -14.14
CA ALA A 198 -3.41 -1.85 -14.34
C ALA A 198 -2.45 -1.08 -13.42
N ILE A 199 -2.58 0.25 -13.36
CA ILE A 199 -1.76 1.07 -12.47
C ILE A 199 -2.04 0.73 -11.00
N ALA A 200 -3.30 0.56 -10.61
CA ALA A 200 -3.68 0.18 -9.24
C ALA A 200 -3.12 -1.20 -8.81
N ARG A 201 -2.82 -2.08 -9.77
CA ARG A 201 -2.21 -3.40 -9.52
C ARG A 201 -0.69 -3.38 -9.45
N LEU A 202 -0.02 -2.31 -9.84
CA LEU A 202 1.44 -2.23 -9.74
C LEU A 202 1.87 -2.23 -8.26
N PRO A 203 2.90 -2.99 -7.89
CA PRO A 203 3.46 -2.94 -6.54
C PRO A 203 3.86 -1.53 -6.12
N THR A 204 4.41 -0.74 -7.04
CA THR A 204 4.80 0.65 -6.81
C THR A 204 3.63 1.58 -6.47
N THR A 205 2.39 1.24 -6.83
CA THR A 205 1.21 2.01 -6.41
C THR A 205 0.97 1.89 -4.91
N CYS A 206 1.09 0.69 -4.36
CA CYS A 206 1.04 0.47 -2.90
C CYS A 206 2.30 1.02 -2.23
N GLY A 207 3.45 0.85 -2.89
CA GLY A 207 4.76 1.29 -2.46
C GLY A 207 4.92 2.79 -2.29
N GLN A 208 4.02 3.64 -2.84
CA GLN A 208 4.04 5.08 -2.56
C GLN A 208 3.90 5.39 -1.05
N CYS A 209 3.31 4.47 -0.28
CA CYS A 209 3.10 4.61 1.15
C CYS A 209 3.68 3.43 1.94
N HIS A 210 3.67 2.22 1.37
CA HIS A 210 4.18 0.99 1.99
C HIS A 210 5.66 0.77 1.63
N MET A 211 6.51 1.71 2.05
CA MET A 211 7.95 1.73 1.81
C MET A 211 8.70 2.35 2.98
N GLY A 212 10.01 2.20 2.98
CA GLY A 212 10.89 2.77 3.99
C GLY A 212 11.01 1.92 5.26
N PRO A 213 11.75 2.39 6.26
CA PRO A 213 12.19 1.55 7.38
C PRO A 213 11.05 1.01 8.25
N ASP A 214 9.93 1.72 8.33
CA ASP A 214 8.79 1.36 9.19
C ASP A 214 7.66 0.62 8.45
N HIS A 215 7.65 0.70 7.12
CA HIS A 215 6.63 0.11 6.23
C HIS A 215 7.26 -0.55 4.99
N SER A 216 8.34 -1.29 5.16
CA SER A 216 9.19 -1.85 4.10
C SER A 216 8.53 -2.95 3.24
N GLN A 217 7.21 -2.90 3.05
CA GLN A 217 6.51 -3.95 2.31
C GLN A 217 6.88 -3.96 0.82
N LEU A 218 7.15 -2.80 0.20
CA LEU A 218 7.60 -2.75 -1.20
C LEU A 218 8.97 -3.42 -1.34
N GLU A 219 9.93 -3.04 -0.49
CA GLU A 219 11.29 -3.57 -0.50
C GLU A 219 11.28 -5.08 -0.22
N ILE A 220 10.49 -5.53 0.76
CA ILE A 220 10.30 -6.96 1.04
C ILE A 220 9.74 -7.69 -0.19
N TYR A 221 8.75 -7.09 -0.86
CA TYR A 221 8.17 -7.68 -2.05
C TYR A 221 9.19 -7.74 -3.19
N ASP A 222 9.90 -6.66 -3.47
CA ASP A 222 10.85 -6.57 -4.59
C ASP A 222 12.00 -7.58 -4.46
N GLU A 223 12.46 -7.87 -3.25
CA GLU A 223 13.47 -8.89 -2.97
C GLU A 223 12.90 -10.32 -2.82
N SER A 224 11.58 -10.44 -2.69
CA SER A 224 10.93 -11.75 -2.66
C SER A 224 10.96 -12.42 -4.04
N ARG A 225 10.75 -13.75 -4.06
CA ARG A 225 10.63 -14.48 -5.34
C ARG A 225 9.51 -13.96 -6.22
N HIS A 226 8.42 -13.46 -5.63
CA HIS A 226 7.32 -12.86 -6.37
C HIS A 226 7.73 -11.53 -7.01
N GLY A 227 8.43 -10.67 -6.30
CA GLY A 227 8.90 -9.37 -6.83
C GLY A 227 9.95 -9.55 -7.94
N VAL A 228 10.91 -10.45 -7.74
CA VAL A 228 11.91 -10.79 -8.77
C VAL A 228 11.22 -11.29 -10.05
N MET A 229 10.26 -12.20 -9.93
CA MET A 229 9.50 -12.70 -11.07
C MET A 229 8.63 -11.61 -11.70
N PHE A 230 8.01 -10.74 -10.91
CA PHE A 230 7.24 -9.60 -11.42
C PHE A 230 8.12 -8.67 -12.26
N THR A 231 9.30 -8.33 -11.77
CA THR A 231 10.25 -7.48 -12.47
C THR A 231 10.69 -8.09 -13.81
N ALA A 232 10.94 -9.41 -13.82
CA ALA A 232 11.38 -10.12 -15.00
C ALA A 232 10.28 -10.30 -16.06
N GLU A 233 9.03 -10.56 -15.62
CA GLU A 233 7.96 -11.07 -16.50
C GLU A 233 6.74 -10.14 -16.59
N ARG A 234 6.80 -8.91 -16.03
CA ARG A 234 5.64 -8.01 -15.91
C ARG A 234 4.96 -7.70 -17.24
N GLN A 235 5.72 -7.67 -18.35
CA GLN A 235 5.19 -7.41 -19.69
C GLN A 235 4.31 -8.56 -20.23
N LEU A 236 4.36 -9.72 -19.61
CA LEU A 236 3.54 -10.88 -19.97
C LEU A 236 2.24 -10.95 -19.13
N LEU A 237 2.13 -10.12 -18.09
CA LEU A 237 0.95 -10.05 -17.24
C LEU A 237 -0.15 -9.21 -17.87
N ASN A 238 -1.39 -9.66 -17.72
CA ASN A 238 -2.57 -8.89 -18.13
C ASN A 238 -3.06 -8.02 -16.96
N LEU A 239 -2.34 -6.95 -16.69
CA LEU A 239 -2.66 -6.03 -15.58
C LEU A 239 -4.04 -5.36 -15.73
N ASP A 240 -4.57 -5.26 -16.95
CA ASP A 240 -5.88 -4.67 -17.25
C ASP A 240 -7.04 -5.69 -17.18
N ALA A 241 -6.77 -6.97 -16.91
CA ALA A 241 -7.81 -7.99 -16.82
C ALA A 241 -8.94 -7.53 -15.87
N PRO A 242 -10.23 -7.72 -16.25
CA PRO A 242 -11.34 -7.29 -15.40
C PRO A 242 -11.29 -7.99 -14.02
N PRO A 243 -11.53 -7.29 -12.90
CA PRO A 243 -11.37 -7.86 -11.57
C PRO A 243 -12.20 -9.11 -11.29
N LYS A 244 -13.39 -9.20 -11.87
CA LYS A 244 -14.33 -10.34 -11.67
C LYS A 244 -13.94 -11.61 -12.44
N THR A 245 -13.11 -11.49 -13.47
CA THR A 245 -12.70 -12.61 -14.34
C THR A 245 -11.21 -12.85 -14.32
N LEU A 246 -10.50 -12.23 -13.38
CA LEU A 246 -9.07 -12.36 -13.21
C LEU A 246 -8.67 -13.81 -12.91
N THR A 247 -7.72 -14.32 -13.68
CA THR A 247 -7.23 -15.70 -13.53
C THR A 247 -5.71 -15.74 -13.27
N THR A 248 -5.21 -16.92 -12.90
CA THR A 248 -3.77 -17.17 -12.81
C THR A 248 -3.05 -17.10 -14.17
N ARG A 249 -3.77 -17.13 -15.29
CA ARG A 249 -3.19 -16.90 -16.61
C ARG A 249 -2.93 -15.43 -16.85
N ASP A 250 -3.78 -14.55 -16.31
CA ASP A 250 -3.60 -13.10 -16.38
C ASP A 250 -2.50 -12.63 -15.41
N MET A 251 -2.49 -13.21 -14.21
CA MET A 251 -1.60 -12.85 -13.11
C MET A 251 -0.90 -14.11 -12.55
N PHE A 252 -0.02 -14.72 -13.35
CA PHE A 252 0.77 -15.87 -12.92
C PHE A 252 1.89 -15.50 -11.93
N VAL A 253 2.19 -14.21 -11.78
CA VAL A 253 2.97 -13.64 -10.69
C VAL A 253 2.06 -12.70 -9.91
N PRO A 254 1.87 -12.91 -8.61
CA PRO A 254 1.01 -12.04 -7.81
C PRO A 254 1.68 -10.71 -7.48
N THR A 255 0.88 -9.65 -7.43
CA THR A 255 1.26 -8.35 -6.87
C THR A 255 0.58 -8.13 -5.51
N CYS A 256 0.85 -6.99 -4.86
CA CYS A 256 0.17 -6.63 -3.62
C CYS A 256 -1.35 -6.69 -3.78
N ALA A 257 -1.88 -6.10 -4.87
CA ALA A 257 -3.31 -6.13 -5.16
C ALA A 257 -3.83 -7.55 -5.42
N THR A 258 -3.04 -8.43 -6.03
CA THR A 258 -3.45 -9.82 -6.26
C THR A 258 -3.71 -10.56 -4.96
N CYS A 259 -2.81 -10.41 -3.98
CA CYS A 259 -2.93 -11.03 -2.67
C CYS A 259 -4.03 -10.39 -1.80
N HIS A 260 -4.07 -9.05 -1.75
CA HIS A 260 -4.87 -8.34 -0.75
C HIS A 260 -6.26 -7.92 -1.24
N MET A 261 -6.49 -7.79 -2.56
CA MET A 261 -7.71 -7.16 -3.08
C MET A 261 -8.39 -7.93 -4.20
N SER A 262 -7.64 -8.74 -4.98
CA SER A 262 -8.15 -9.32 -6.21
C SER A 262 -9.05 -10.55 -6.01
N GLY A 263 -9.90 -10.78 -7.02
CA GLY A 263 -10.75 -11.94 -7.16
C GLY A 263 -10.14 -13.06 -8.01
N LEU A 264 -8.86 -13.38 -7.81
CA LEU A 264 -8.13 -14.39 -8.59
C LEU A 264 -8.90 -15.73 -8.66
N ASN A 265 -9.16 -16.23 -9.87
CA ASN A 265 -9.91 -17.47 -10.13
C ASN A 265 -11.26 -17.53 -9.40
N GLY A 266 -12.04 -16.43 -9.41
CA GLY A 266 -13.36 -16.37 -8.80
C GLY A 266 -13.37 -16.09 -7.29
N GLN A 267 -12.22 -15.86 -6.68
CA GLN A 267 -12.17 -15.39 -5.29
C GLN A 267 -12.80 -14.00 -5.17
N LYS A 268 -13.22 -13.64 -3.96
CA LYS A 268 -13.85 -12.35 -3.70
C LYS A 268 -12.90 -11.18 -4.02
N VAL A 269 -13.37 -10.22 -4.81
CA VAL A 269 -12.75 -8.90 -4.94
C VAL A 269 -13.11 -8.08 -3.69
N THR A 270 -12.15 -7.36 -3.11
CA THR A 270 -12.42 -6.49 -1.97
C THR A 270 -11.63 -5.19 -2.08
N HIS A 271 -12.20 -4.09 -1.59
CA HIS A 271 -11.50 -2.83 -1.34
C HIS A 271 -11.22 -2.62 0.16
N ASP A 272 -11.32 -3.67 0.95
CA ASP A 272 -10.77 -3.76 2.29
C ASP A 272 -9.51 -4.66 2.30
N PRO A 273 -8.29 -4.12 2.08
CA PRO A 273 -7.06 -4.91 2.14
C PRO A 273 -6.87 -5.60 3.50
N SER A 274 -7.51 -5.07 4.55
CA SER A 274 -7.44 -5.65 5.90
C SER A 274 -8.22 -6.97 6.03
N GLU A 275 -9.14 -7.26 5.11
CA GLU A 275 -10.00 -8.46 5.16
C GLU A 275 -9.22 -9.77 5.11
N ARG A 276 -7.97 -9.73 4.60
CA ARG A 276 -7.07 -10.88 4.48
C ARG A 276 -5.87 -10.83 5.42
N LEU A 277 -5.89 -9.92 6.41
CA LEU A 277 -4.83 -9.78 7.40
C LEU A 277 -5.21 -10.48 8.71
N SER A 278 -4.42 -11.45 9.13
CA SER A 278 -4.65 -12.21 10.36
C SER A 278 -4.11 -11.55 11.62
N TYR A 279 -3.13 -10.65 11.51
CA TYR A 279 -2.45 -10.02 12.63
C TYR A 279 -2.38 -8.49 12.49
N TYR A 280 -2.24 -7.80 13.62
CA TYR A 280 -1.90 -6.38 13.71
C TYR A 280 -0.36 -6.21 13.69
N LEU A 281 0.29 -6.52 12.56
CA LEU A 281 1.77 -6.56 12.47
C LEU A 281 2.45 -5.21 12.72
N ALA A 282 1.72 -4.11 12.51
CA ALA A 282 2.23 -2.77 12.76
C ALA A 282 2.28 -2.37 14.25
N ASP A 283 1.65 -3.13 15.13
CA ASP A 283 1.70 -2.87 16.58
C ASP A 283 3.05 -3.33 17.17
N ALA A 284 3.50 -2.64 18.21
CA ALA A 284 4.74 -3.01 18.92
C ALA A 284 4.68 -4.48 19.37
N ILE A 285 3.63 -4.85 20.10
CA ILE A 285 3.32 -6.23 20.42
C ILE A 285 2.17 -6.67 19.54
N THR A 286 2.49 -7.44 18.53
CA THR A 286 1.53 -7.96 17.56
C THR A 286 0.54 -8.91 18.20
N LYS A 287 -0.73 -8.68 17.93
CA LYS A 287 -1.85 -9.54 18.35
C LYS A 287 -2.56 -10.09 17.13
N ALA A 288 -3.15 -11.27 17.28
CA ALA A 288 -4.10 -11.78 16.32
C ALA A 288 -5.32 -10.83 16.26
N ARG A 289 -5.86 -10.64 15.06
CA ARG A 289 -7.12 -9.89 14.88
C ARG A 289 -8.30 -10.70 15.40
N PRO A 290 -9.41 -10.09 15.77
CA PRO A 290 -10.60 -10.83 16.25
C PRO A 290 -11.11 -11.89 15.26
N ASP A 291 -10.91 -11.66 13.97
CA ASP A 291 -11.34 -12.52 12.87
C ASP A 291 -10.16 -13.23 12.16
N HIS A 292 -9.03 -13.40 12.86
CA HIS A 292 -7.76 -13.84 12.28
C HIS A 292 -7.86 -15.17 11.52
N GLU A 293 -8.63 -16.15 12.00
CA GLU A 293 -8.78 -17.45 11.32
C GLU A 293 -9.43 -17.30 9.96
N ARG A 294 -10.52 -16.51 9.89
CA ARG A 294 -11.22 -16.21 8.64
C ARG A 294 -10.32 -15.42 7.69
N ALA A 295 -9.66 -14.40 8.18
CA ALA A 295 -8.76 -13.56 7.38
C ALA A 295 -7.58 -14.37 6.84
N GLN A 296 -7.00 -15.24 7.68
CA GLN A 296 -5.95 -16.17 7.27
C GLN A 296 -6.44 -17.16 6.22
N ALA A 297 -7.60 -17.75 6.39
CA ALA A 297 -8.20 -18.68 5.42
C ALA A 297 -8.43 -17.98 4.08
N ASN A 298 -8.94 -16.75 4.08
CA ASN A 298 -9.14 -15.96 2.87
C ASN A 298 -7.83 -15.71 2.11
N MET A 299 -6.74 -15.38 2.83
CA MET A 299 -5.43 -15.19 2.19
C MET A 299 -4.87 -16.53 1.70
N GLN A 300 -4.99 -17.59 2.48
CA GLN A 300 -4.52 -18.93 2.10
C GLN A 300 -5.24 -19.46 0.85
N GLN A 301 -6.51 -19.10 0.64
CA GLN A 301 -7.24 -19.43 -0.60
C GLN A 301 -6.59 -18.76 -1.83
N ILE A 302 -6.09 -17.53 -1.71
CA ILE A 302 -5.34 -16.88 -2.79
C ILE A 302 -4.00 -17.60 -3.02
N CYS A 303 -3.25 -17.89 -1.96
CA CYS A 303 -1.98 -18.64 -2.06
C CYS A 303 -2.19 -20.01 -2.74
N GLY A 304 -3.29 -20.69 -2.39
CA GLY A 304 -3.65 -22.01 -2.89
C GLY A 304 -3.99 -22.04 -4.38
N GLN A 305 -4.16 -20.88 -5.04
CA GLN A 305 -4.34 -20.82 -6.50
C GLN A 305 -3.07 -21.21 -7.27
N CYS A 306 -1.91 -21.12 -6.62
CA CYS A 306 -0.60 -21.42 -7.21
C CYS A 306 0.24 -22.40 -6.38
N HIS A 307 0.03 -22.47 -5.08
CA HIS A 307 0.86 -23.23 -4.15
C HIS A 307 0.14 -24.41 -3.50
N SER A 308 0.88 -25.47 -3.17
CA SER A 308 0.35 -26.59 -2.38
C SER A 308 -0.04 -26.15 -0.96
N SER A 309 -1.07 -26.78 -0.41
CA SER A 309 -1.55 -26.52 0.95
C SER A 309 -0.46 -26.76 2.01
N SER A 310 0.42 -27.73 1.80
CA SER A 310 1.55 -28.03 2.69
C SER A 310 2.57 -26.87 2.75
N LEU A 311 2.88 -26.25 1.59
CA LEU A 311 3.75 -25.08 1.53
C LEU A 311 3.11 -23.90 2.25
N VAL A 312 1.85 -23.61 1.94
CA VAL A 312 1.10 -22.49 2.54
C VAL A 312 1.04 -22.64 4.06
N LYS A 313 0.68 -23.84 4.56
CA LYS A 313 0.61 -24.11 6.00
C LYS A 313 1.98 -23.90 6.67
N ARG A 314 3.08 -24.38 6.07
CA ARG A 314 4.43 -24.21 6.61
C ARG A 314 4.80 -22.73 6.73
N VAL A 315 4.59 -21.93 5.66
CA VAL A 315 4.88 -20.49 5.68
C VAL A 315 4.16 -19.79 6.82
N TYR A 316 2.87 -20.04 7.00
CA TYR A 316 2.10 -19.43 8.10
C TYR A 316 2.57 -19.90 9.48
N THR A 317 2.92 -21.18 9.63
CA THR A 317 3.44 -21.71 10.90
C THR A 317 4.79 -21.05 11.26
N ASP A 318 5.68 -20.91 10.29
CA ASP A 318 6.98 -20.31 10.52
C ASP A 318 6.89 -18.80 10.76
N ALA A 319 6.03 -18.08 10.01
CA ALA A 319 5.77 -16.67 10.23
C ALA A 319 5.18 -16.39 11.63
N ALA A 320 4.27 -17.23 12.12
CA ALA A 320 3.71 -17.11 13.46
C ALA A 320 4.79 -17.22 14.55
N LYS A 321 5.76 -18.12 14.37
CA LYS A 321 6.92 -18.26 15.30
C LYS A 321 7.82 -17.03 15.29
N VAL A 322 8.02 -16.42 14.12
CA VAL A 322 8.77 -15.15 14.01
C VAL A 322 8.04 -14.03 14.75
N VAL A 323 6.71 -13.94 14.62
CA VAL A 323 5.90 -12.97 15.38
C VAL A 323 6.06 -13.19 16.89
N GLU A 324 5.96 -14.42 17.35
CA GLU A 324 6.11 -14.76 18.78
C GLU A 324 7.49 -14.36 19.31
N THR A 325 8.55 -14.75 18.60
CA THR A 325 9.93 -14.42 18.97
C THR A 325 10.18 -12.91 18.97
N THR A 326 9.70 -12.20 17.95
CA THR A 326 9.84 -10.75 17.84
C THR A 326 9.08 -10.04 18.94
N ASN A 327 7.84 -10.47 19.24
CA ASN A 327 7.04 -9.94 20.34
C ASN A 327 7.77 -10.08 21.69
N ALA A 328 8.36 -11.23 21.98
CA ALA A 328 9.07 -11.45 23.24
C ALA A 328 10.25 -10.48 23.41
N ARG A 329 10.99 -10.22 22.33
CA ARG A 329 12.13 -9.28 22.34
C ARG A 329 11.68 -7.83 22.50
N VAL A 330 10.67 -7.42 21.74
CA VAL A 330 10.09 -6.08 21.86
C VAL A 330 9.49 -5.86 23.26
N GLN A 331 8.82 -6.88 23.83
CA GLN A 331 8.30 -6.79 25.19
C GLN A 331 9.41 -6.59 26.23
N ALA A 332 10.50 -7.34 26.12
CA ALA A 332 11.66 -7.16 27.02
C ALA A 332 12.25 -5.74 26.94
N ALA A 333 12.35 -5.18 25.74
CA ALA A 333 12.78 -3.79 25.53
C ALA A 333 11.77 -2.79 26.13
N SER A 334 10.48 -3.02 25.93
CA SER A 334 9.39 -2.21 26.50
C SER A 334 9.44 -2.18 28.03
N ASP A 335 9.71 -3.32 28.65
CA ASP A 335 9.78 -3.44 30.11
C ASP A 335 10.94 -2.63 30.69
N ILE A 336 12.08 -2.58 30.00
CA ILE A 336 13.22 -1.74 30.41
C ILE A 336 12.82 -0.26 30.45
N VAL A 337 12.24 0.26 29.36
CA VAL A 337 11.86 1.69 29.27
C VAL A 337 10.72 2.01 30.24
N SER A 338 9.73 1.13 30.34
CA SER A 338 8.60 1.28 31.28
C SER A 338 9.08 1.31 32.74
N LYS A 339 10.06 0.46 33.08
CA LYS A 339 10.66 0.46 34.43
C LYS A 339 11.41 1.76 34.73
N LEU A 340 12.19 2.30 33.78
CA LEU A 340 12.87 3.58 33.96
C LEU A 340 11.87 4.73 34.22
N ARG A 341 10.74 4.74 33.51
CA ARG A 341 9.69 5.73 33.73
C ARG A 341 9.01 5.55 35.10
N LYS A 342 8.64 4.32 35.45
CA LYS A 342 8.05 4.00 36.74
C LYS A 342 8.95 4.34 37.93
N ASP A 343 10.24 4.10 37.79
CA ASP A 343 11.23 4.36 38.84
C ASP A 343 11.59 5.87 38.93
N GLY A 344 11.03 6.73 38.07
CA GLY A 344 11.31 8.17 38.03
C GLY A 344 12.73 8.51 37.51
N VAL A 345 13.36 7.58 36.80
CA VAL A 345 14.68 7.78 36.18
C VAL A 345 14.52 8.47 34.81
N LEU A 346 13.46 8.16 34.09
CA LEU A 346 13.11 8.78 32.82
C LEU A 346 11.82 9.58 33.00
N THR A 347 11.94 10.87 33.34
CA THR A 347 10.83 11.77 33.67
C THR A 347 10.41 12.68 32.54
N THR A 348 11.26 12.83 31.52
CA THR A 348 11.01 13.67 30.36
C THR A 348 9.91 13.09 29.44
N PRO A 349 9.23 13.94 28.65
CA PRO A 349 8.31 13.46 27.64
C PRO A 349 8.97 12.48 26.66
N PRO A 350 8.21 11.58 26.00
CA PRO A 350 8.75 10.72 24.97
C PRO A 350 9.47 11.52 23.86
N PHE A 351 10.52 10.92 23.27
CA PHE A 351 11.35 11.50 22.20
C PHE A 351 12.16 12.74 22.61
N THR A 352 12.55 12.82 23.88
CA THR A 352 13.48 13.86 24.39
C THR A 352 14.82 13.29 24.85
N GLN A 353 14.93 11.97 24.95
CA GLN A 353 16.15 11.25 25.30
C GLN A 353 16.54 10.23 24.22
N PRO A 354 17.85 9.96 24.01
CA PRO A 354 18.28 8.97 23.02
C PRO A 354 17.63 7.59 23.18
N ILE A 355 17.36 7.16 24.41
CA ILE A 355 16.74 5.87 24.71
C ILE A 355 15.30 5.77 24.17
N ASP A 356 14.58 6.88 24.06
CA ASP A 356 13.22 6.89 23.51
C ASP A 356 13.25 6.57 22.01
N PHE A 357 14.18 7.17 21.26
CA PHE A 357 14.37 6.89 19.83
C PHE A 357 14.88 5.48 19.60
N LEU A 358 15.84 5.02 20.40
CA LEU A 358 16.39 3.68 20.29
C LEU A 358 15.29 2.60 20.48
N TYR A 359 14.43 2.78 21.49
CA TYR A 359 13.30 1.88 21.72
C TYR A 359 12.27 1.98 20.59
N PHE A 360 11.99 3.18 20.10
CA PHE A 360 11.08 3.39 18.99
C PHE A 360 11.57 2.68 17.72
N ASP A 361 12.83 2.85 17.34
CA ASP A 361 13.42 2.19 16.19
C ASP A 361 13.37 0.66 16.32
N LEU A 362 13.68 0.13 17.52
CA LEU A 362 13.69 -1.31 17.76
C LEU A 362 12.33 -1.96 17.47
N TRP A 363 11.22 -1.35 17.92
CA TRP A 363 9.91 -1.96 17.69
C TRP A 363 9.24 -1.46 16.41
N HIS A 364 9.40 -0.16 16.08
CA HIS A 364 8.68 0.48 14.99
C HIS A 364 9.29 0.15 13.62
N TYR A 365 10.62 0.11 13.54
CA TYR A 365 11.32 -0.27 12.32
C TYR A 365 11.63 -1.77 12.31
N ASP A 366 12.56 -2.21 13.15
CA ASP A 366 13.10 -3.56 13.08
C ASP A 366 12.04 -4.62 13.42
N GLY A 367 11.22 -4.37 14.46
CA GLY A 367 10.15 -5.28 14.88
C GLY A 367 9.06 -5.45 13.81
N ARG A 368 8.65 -4.37 13.15
CA ARG A 368 7.69 -4.43 12.05
C ARG A 368 8.26 -5.14 10.85
N THR A 369 9.47 -4.78 10.45
CA THR A 369 10.18 -5.32 9.30
C THR A 369 10.35 -6.83 9.42
N SER A 370 10.80 -7.33 10.58
CA SER A 370 10.92 -8.76 10.84
C SER A 370 9.60 -9.51 10.62
N LYS A 371 8.49 -8.99 11.16
CA LYS A 371 7.18 -9.63 11.08
C LYS A 371 6.57 -9.58 9.67
N HIS A 372 6.70 -8.46 8.97
CA HIS A 372 6.27 -8.35 7.58
C HIS A 372 7.09 -9.26 6.66
N GLY A 373 8.42 -9.28 6.84
CA GLY A 373 9.32 -10.16 6.08
C GLY A 373 8.93 -11.63 6.18
N ALA A 374 8.53 -12.08 7.36
CA ALA A 374 8.13 -13.46 7.60
C ALA A 374 6.87 -13.87 6.83
N PHE A 375 5.84 -12.99 6.74
CA PHE A 375 4.61 -13.27 6.00
C PHE A 375 4.75 -13.04 4.49
N MET A 376 5.70 -12.21 4.05
CA MET A 376 5.86 -11.83 2.65
C MET A 376 7.03 -12.52 1.96
N GLY A 377 7.76 -13.41 2.67
CA GLY A 377 8.84 -14.20 2.10
C GLY A 377 10.16 -13.46 1.92
N GLY A 378 10.38 -12.35 2.64
CA GLY A 378 11.61 -11.58 2.66
C GLY A 378 12.57 -12.07 3.75
N ALA A 379 13.37 -13.09 3.48
CA ALA A 379 14.28 -13.69 4.47
C ALA A 379 15.31 -12.70 5.02
N ASP A 380 15.82 -11.80 4.19
CA ASP A 380 16.77 -10.77 4.57
C ASP A 380 16.13 -9.79 5.56
N PHE A 381 14.88 -9.40 5.32
CA PHE A 381 14.11 -8.53 6.20
C PHE A 381 13.74 -9.19 7.54
N VAL A 382 13.59 -10.53 7.57
CA VAL A 382 13.46 -11.24 8.85
C VAL A 382 14.76 -11.20 9.64
N GLN A 383 15.91 -11.38 9.00
CA GLN A 383 17.20 -11.55 9.67
C GLN A 383 17.96 -10.23 9.82
N TRP A 384 18.41 -9.63 8.70
CA TRP A 384 19.39 -8.53 8.74
C TRP A 384 18.77 -7.16 8.94
N HIS A 385 17.52 -6.97 8.48
CA HIS A 385 16.74 -5.74 8.72
C HIS A 385 15.74 -5.88 9.88
N GLY A 386 15.68 -7.05 10.53
CA GLY A 386 14.74 -7.34 11.61
C GLY A 386 15.44 -7.88 12.86
N ASN A 387 15.64 -9.19 12.93
CA ASN A 387 16.11 -9.84 14.15
C ASN A 387 17.50 -9.40 14.62
N TYR A 388 18.45 -9.19 13.73
CA TYR A 388 19.79 -8.74 14.09
C TYR A 388 19.79 -7.33 14.71
N PRO A 389 19.19 -6.31 14.08
CA PRO A 389 19.08 -4.98 14.69
C PRO A 389 18.35 -4.99 16.03
N ILE A 390 17.28 -5.78 16.18
CA ILE A 390 16.58 -5.91 17.48
C ILE A 390 17.55 -6.38 18.56
N LEU A 391 18.39 -7.37 18.30
CA LEU A 391 19.38 -7.85 19.27
C LEU A 391 20.40 -6.79 19.61
N ALA A 392 20.98 -6.13 18.60
CA ALA A 392 21.98 -5.08 18.79
C ALA A 392 21.42 -3.89 19.58
N LYS A 393 20.25 -3.41 19.20
CA LYS A 393 19.58 -2.30 19.91
C LYS A 393 19.12 -2.68 21.31
N THR A 394 18.80 -3.95 21.57
CA THR A 394 18.49 -4.41 22.95
C THR A 394 19.69 -4.29 23.85
N VAL A 395 20.90 -4.66 23.39
CA VAL A 395 22.13 -4.53 24.16
C VAL A 395 22.44 -3.05 24.43
N GLU A 396 22.30 -2.20 23.43
CA GLU A 396 22.49 -0.76 23.57
C GLU A 396 21.47 -0.14 24.54
N LEU A 397 20.19 -0.53 24.44
CA LEU A 397 19.12 -0.09 25.35
C LEU A 397 19.42 -0.45 26.80
N GLN A 398 19.94 -1.65 27.06
CA GLN A 398 20.36 -2.09 28.38
C GLN A 398 21.52 -1.24 28.91
N ALA A 399 22.51 -0.94 28.08
CA ALA A 399 23.65 -0.10 28.46
C ALA A 399 23.20 1.33 28.80
N GLN A 400 22.36 1.95 27.95
CA GLN A 400 21.79 3.28 28.21
C GLN A 400 20.93 3.30 29.48
N ALA A 401 20.13 2.27 29.70
CA ALA A 401 19.32 2.16 30.92
C ALA A 401 20.17 2.07 32.19
N ALA A 402 21.24 1.28 32.17
CA ALA A 402 22.18 1.16 33.30
C ALA A 402 22.87 2.50 33.58
N GLU A 403 23.29 3.23 32.55
CA GLU A 403 23.92 4.55 32.69
C GLU A 403 22.94 5.57 33.29
N LEU A 404 21.70 5.61 32.81
CA LEU A 404 20.67 6.49 33.35
C LEU A 404 20.41 6.21 34.84
N ARG A 405 20.37 4.94 35.26
CA ARG A 405 20.22 4.56 36.68
C ARG A 405 21.40 5.05 37.52
N ARG A 406 22.64 4.83 37.06
CA ARG A 406 23.83 5.32 37.77
C ARG A 406 23.77 6.82 38.01
N ARG A 407 23.43 7.61 36.98
CA ARG A 407 23.32 9.09 37.08
C ARG A 407 22.25 9.52 38.10
N HIS A 408 21.25 8.72 38.35
CA HIS A 408 20.18 8.98 39.33
C HIS A 408 20.45 8.31 40.69
N GLY A 409 21.65 7.76 40.93
CA GLY A 409 22.02 7.11 42.20
C GLY A 409 21.20 5.85 42.50
N ARG A 410 20.69 5.19 41.45
CA ARG A 410 19.90 3.94 41.59
C ARG A 410 20.70 2.77 41.01
N PRO A 411 20.75 1.62 41.73
CA PRO A 411 21.45 0.43 41.26
C PRO A 411 20.81 -0.20 40.01
#